data_d6e03fa72684208970375c01a38a777f
#
_entry.id   d6e03fa72684208970375c01a38a777f
#
_cell.length_a   1.000
_cell.length_b   1.000
_cell.length_c   1.000
_cell.angle_alpha   90.00
_cell.angle_beta   90.00
_cell.angle_gamma   90.00
#
_symmetry.space_group_name_H-M   'P 1'
#
loop_
_entity.id
_entity.type
_entity.pdbx_description
1 polymer ?
#
loop_
_entity_poly.entity_id
_entity_poly.type
_entity_poly.pdbx_seq_one_letter_code
_entity_poly.pdbx_strand_id
1 'polypeptide(L)'
;MNKIYTLGLLLNLLFLTGFTSGLRNAQNGLPKAGNNKVAYYAFDSGGPDHYSLTSFTDKANVVVLFEGTLWELADSSHYANGYIISVNPNYHYYSEIIRDIKILQARGIKVLMNVDDAPSWSTATPFTTYDSLKLNYKQFAKFIKTCAIDSLHLDGISLDIEHRATGNANYIALLKEIGKYFGPRSQDSTSEMYTAAIYAGYWGQPASVIGKSKDVSSYFNFVMDMAYFNSDYVGRFNQWADSIGASKTMIGVLNDDNDLSFATKVAEWQPASPPKAGIMVYAANNLKSYADSVFSSLVVPVTQVADNKNEMPSKFKLMQNYPNPFNPSTTIKYQISQRGMVTLKVYNILGDEILTLKNGVMDPGYYTSVFNGSHYASGVYIVRLTTVSQGINPNFKTIKMLLLK
;
A
#
# COMPACT_ATOMS: atom_id res chain seq x y z
N MET A 1 0.58 -41.74 -22.21
CA MET A 1 1.98 -41.34 -22.01
C MET A 1 2.00 -40.15 -21.04
N ASN A 2 2.09 -40.52 -19.77
CA ASN A 2 2.16 -39.53 -18.70
C ASN A 2 3.57 -38.96 -18.64
N LYS A 3 3.74 -37.70 -18.97
CA LYS A 3 4.98 -36.99 -18.64
C LYS A 3 4.81 -36.27 -17.30
N ILE A 4 5.54 -36.80 -16.38
CA ILE A 4 5.75 -36.29 -15.02
C ILE A 4 6.43 -34.92 -15.12
N TYR A 5 5.67 -33.83 -14.83
CA TYR A 5 6.23 -32.52 -14.53
C TYR A 5 6.32 -32.36 -13.02
N THR A 6 7.21 -33.11 -12.42
CA THR A 6 7.53 -32.97 -11.01
C THR A 6 9.02 -32.65 -10.91
N LEU A 7 9.35 -31.57 -10.25
CA LEU A 7 10.70 -31.19 -9.76
C LEU A 7 11.50 -30.13 -10.51
N GLY A 8 10.97 -29.45 -11.52
CA GLY A 8 11.71 -28.38 -12.18
C GLY A 8 11.61 -26.97 -11.55
N LEU A 9 10.60 -26.74 -10.71
CA LEU A 9 10.27 -25.38 -10.24
C LEU A 9 11.12 -24.87 -9.05
N LEU A 10 11.87 -25.75 -8.39
CA LEU A 10 12.65 -25.40 -7.19
C LEU A 10 14.15 -25.14 -7.46
N LEU A 11 14.64 -25.41 -8.64
CA LEU A 11 16.09 -25.30 -8.93
C LEU A 11 16.51 -24.12 -9.82
N ASN A 12 15.59 -23.41 -10.44
CA ASN A 12 15.95 -22.25 -11.30
C ASN A 12 15.85 -20.88 -10.58
N LEU A 13 15.52 -20.85 -9.29
CA LEU A 13 15.54 -19.62 -8.50
C LEU A 13 16.94 -19.17 -8.06
N LEU A 14 18.00 -19.92 -8.43
CA LEU A 14 19.36 -19.71 -7.91
C LEU A 14 20.31 -18.93 -8.84
N PHE A 15 19.84 -18.42 -9.98
CA PHE A 15 20.71 -17.68 -10.92
C PHE A 15 20.42 -16.18 -11.10
N LEU A 16 19.63 -15.58 -10.20
CA LEU A 16 19.47 -14.12 -10.14
C LEU A 16 20.17 -13.46 -8.93
N THR A 17 21.21 -14.11 -8.40
CA THR A 17 22.05 -13.54 -7.34
C THR A 17 23.11 -12.56 -7.86
N GLY A 18 22.74 -11.68 -8.75
CA GLY A 18 23.64 -10.66 -9.31
C GLY A 18 23.09 -9.24 -9.28
N PHE A 19 21.88 -9.03 -8.80
CA PHE A 19 21.37 -7.69 -8.55
C PHE A 19 21.50 -7.40 -7.05
N THR A 20 22.55 -6.61 -6.74
CA THR A 20 22.64 -5.90 -5.46
C THR A 20 21.26 -5.53 -4.97
N SER A 21 21.00 -5.83 -3.71
CA SER A 21 19.90 -5.27 -2.93
C SER A 21 20.00 -3.73 -3.01
N GLY A 22 19.58 -3.21 -4.15
CA GLY A 22 19.36 -1.79 -4.35
C GLY A 22 18.34 -1.40 -3.30
N LEU A 23 18.82 -0.66 -2.32
CA LEU A 23 18.12 -0.01 -1.25
C LEU A 23 16.66 0.24 -1.65
N ARG A 24 15.76 -0.63 -1.19
CA ARG A 24 14.38 -0.24 -1.06
C ARG A 24 14.41 0.98 -0.15
N ASN A 25 14.22 2.14 -0.72
CA ASN A 25 13.91 3.32 0.08
C ASN A 25 12.60 3.04 0.80
N ALA A 26 12.69 2.51 2.00
CA ALA A 26 11.59 2.25 2.93
C ALA A 26 10.92 3.56 3.39
N GLN A 27 10.77 4.55 2.51
CA GLN A 27 10.38 5.91 2.89
C GLN A 27 9.09 6.42 2.26
N ASN A 28 8.44 5.66 1.39
CA ASN A 28 7.05 5.98 1.06
C ASN A 28 6.16 5.20 2.02
N GLY A 29 5.91 5.76 3.18
CA GLY A 29 4.95 5.23 4.14
C GLY A 29 3.62 4.93 3.46
N LEU A 30 2.80 4.05 4.06
CA LEU A 30 1.44 3.81 3.60
C LEU A 30 0.73 5.14 3.36
N PRO A 31 -0.08 5.27 2.29
CA PRO A 31 -0.86 6.48 2.06
C PRO A 31 -1.64 6.83 3.34
N LYS A 32 -1.72 8.11 3.65
CA LYS A 32 -2.46 8.56 4.84
C LYS A 32 -3.92 8.14 4.72
N ALA A 33 -4.54 7.75 5.83
CA ALA A 33 -5.97 7.51 5.87
C ALA A 33 -6.73 8.69 5.22
N GLY A 34 -7.70 8.38 4.37
CA GLY A 34 -8.46 9.37 3.62
C GLY A 34 -7.87 9.78 2.26
N ASN A 35 -6.66 9.37 1.93
CA ASN A 35 -6.00 9.79 0.69
C ASN A 35 -5.59 8.62 -0.23
N ASN A 36 -6.20 7.44 -0.06
CA ASN A 36 -5.93 6.35 -0.99
C ASN A 36 -6.72 6.56 -2.29
N LYS A 37 -6.01 6.68 -3.40
CA LYS A 37 -6.51 6.75 -4.75
C LYS A 37 -6.14 5.45 -5.44
N VAL A 38 -7.02 4.46 -5.31
CA VAL A 38 -6.76 3.08 -5.74
C VAL A 38 -7.28 2.88 -7.16
N ALA A 39 -6.39 2.58 -8.08
CA ALA A 39 -6.71 2.29 -9.46
C ALA A 39 -6.51 0.80 -9.74
N TYR A 40 -7.56 0.10 -10.13
CA TYR A 40 -7.44 -1.23 -10.73
C TYR A 40 -7.11 -1.07 -12.20
N TYR A 41 -5.94 -1.54 -12.58
CA TYR A 41 -5.51 -1.62 -13.96
C TYR A 41 -5.87 -2.99 -14.51
N ALA A 42 -6.88 -3.05 -15.36
CA ALA A 42 -7.38 -4.28 -15.93
C ALA A 42 -6.66 -4.59 -17.26
N PHE A 43 -5.89 -5.68 -17.29
CA PHE A 43 -5.15 -6.08 -18.50
C PHE A 43 -6.06 -6.62 -19.60
N ASP A 44 -7.22 -7.16 -19.24
CA ASP A 44 -8.27 -7.64 -20.15
C ASP A 44 -9.15 -6.54 -20.70
N SER A 45 -9.04 -5.34 -20.11
CA SER A 45 -9.82 -4.16 -20.48
C SER A 45 -8.93 -3.14 -21.18
N GLY A 46 -9.25 -2.84 -22.43
CA GLY A 46 -8.38 -2.01 -23.26
C GLY A 46 -8.80 -0.55 -23.35
N GLY A 47 -10.08 -0.26 -23.21
CA GLY A 47 -10.60 1.06 -23.58
C GLY A 47 -10.17 1.47 -25.00
N PRO A 48 -10.64 2.58 -25.54
CA PRO A 48 -10.30 3.01 -26.89
C PRO A 48 -8.82 3.45 -27.03
N ASP A 49 -8.19 3.90 -25.95
CA ASP A 49 -6.86 4.53 -25.97
C ASP A 49 -5.72 3.63 -25.55
N HIS A 50 -6.01 2.43 -25.06
CA HIS A 50 -5.03 1.42 -24.63
C HIS A 50 -3.87 1.98 -23.80
N TYR A 51 -4.15 2.69 -22.72
CA TYR A 51 -3.13 3.28 -21.86
C TYR A 51 -2.22 2.22 -21.23
N SER A 52 -0.92 2.51 -21.17
CA SER A 52 0.02 1.69 -20.40
C SER A 52 -0.08 1.95 -18.89
N LEU A 53 0.49 1.07 -18.08
CA LEU A 53 0.60 1.24 -16.62
C LEU A 53 1.20 2.59 -16.21
N THR A 54 2.09 3.12 -17.02
CA THR A 54 2.79 4.38 -16.71
C THR A 54 2.07 5.63 -17.20
N SER A 55 0.97 5.48 -17.95
CA SER A 55 0.27 6.59 -18.61
C SER A 55 -1.25 6.67 -18.34
N PHE A 56 -1.87 5.63 -17.78
CA PHE A 56 -3.33 5.56 -17.63
C PHE A 56 -3.92 6.54 -16.60
N THR A 57 -3.12 7.01 -15.65
CA THR A 57 -3.48 8.06 -14.70
C THR A 57 -2.23 8.74 -14.15
N ASP A 58 -2.37 10.03 -13.81
CA ASP A 58 -1.35 10.80 -13.10
C ASP A 58 -1.73 11.04 -11.62
N LYS A 59 -2.85 10.48 -11.17
CA LYS A 59 -3.47 10.83 -9.88
C LYS A 59 -3.52 9.68 -8.88
N ALA A 60 -3.43 8.42 -9.31
CA ALA A 60 -3.42 7.28 -8.41
C ALA A 60 -2.15 7.24 -7.56
N ASN A 61 -2.27 6.78 -6.32
CA ASN A 61 -1.13 6.49 -5.44
C ASN A 61 -1.06 5.02 -5.03
N VAL A 62 -2.07 4.24 -5.39
CA VAL A 62 -2.09 2.78 -5.31
C VAL A 62 -2.60 2.23 -6.63
N VAL A 63 -1.89 1.30 -7.23
CA VAL A 63 -2.29 0.60 -8.44
C VAL A 63 -2.40 -0.88 -8.13
N VAL A 64 -3.54 -1.49 -8.45
CA VAL A 64 -3.76 -2.93 -8.36
C VAL A 64 -3.71 -3.51 -9.77
N LEU A 65 -2.81 -4.44 -9.98
CA LEU A 65 -2.71 -5.17 -11.25
C LEU A 65 -3.80 -6.24 -11.26
N PHE A 66 -4.83 -6.01 -12.07
CA PHE A 66 -5.99 -6.88 -12.20
C PHE A 66 -5.93 -7.66 -13.51
N GLU A 67 -6.41 -8.89 -13.49
CA GLU A 67 -6.23 -9.90 -14.51
C GLU A 67 -4.76 -10.34 -14.68
N GLY A 68 -4.60 -11.60 -14.97
CA GLY A 68 -3.32 -12.25 -14.88
C GLY A 68 -3.07 -12.85 -13.49
N THR A 69 -2.58 -14.05 -13.45
CA THR A 69 -2.30 -14.72 -12.18
C THR A 69 -0.97 -14.24 -11.61
N LEU A 70 -0.95 -14.01 -10.31
CA LEU A 70 0.24 -13.56 -9.58
C LEU A 70 1.48 -14.43 -9.88
N TRP A 71 1.28 -15.74 -9.98
CA TRP A 71 2.36 -16.69 -10.24
C TRP A 71 2.80 -16.70 -11.70
N GLU A 72 1.95 -16.36 -12.67
CA GLU A 72 2.36 -16.19 -14.07
C GLU A 72 3.34 -15.05 -14.22
N LEU A 73 3.10 -13.92 -13.56
CA LEU A 73 4.06 -12.82 -13.52
C LEU A 73 5.36 -13.18 -12.78
N ALA A 74 5.27 -14.04 -11.77
CA ALA A 74 6.44 -14.47 -11.00
C ALA A 74 7.20 -15.63 -11.66
N ASP A 75 6.59 -16.34 -12.59
CA ASP A 75 7.20 -17.49 -13.27
C ASP A 75 8.13 -17.01 -14.40
N SER A 76 9.43 -17.12 -14.15
CA SER A 76 10.45 -16.73 -15.11
C SER A 76 10.44 -17.54 -16.41
N SER A 77 9.78 -18.72 -16.42
CA SER A 77 9.62 -19.49 -17.65
C SER A 77 8.72 -18.79 -18.66
N HIS A 78 7.78 -17.99 -18.22
CA HIS A 78 6.95 -17.15 -19.07
C HIS A 78 7.74 -15.99 -19.68
N TYR A 79 8.80 -15.52 -19.03
CA TYR A 79 9.67 -14.50 -19.62
C TYR A 79 10.46 -15.02 -20.84
N ALA A 80 10.83 -16.30 -20.82
CA ALA A 80 11.60 -16.89 -21.93
C ALA A 80 10.76 -16.99 -23.21
N ASN A 81 9.44 -17.17 -23.09
CA ASN A 81 8.50 -17.25 -24.21
C ASN A 81 7.75 -15.94 -24.44
N GLY A 82 7.89 -14.98 -23.57
CA GLY A 82 7.61 -13.58 -23.74
C GLY A 82 6.17 -13.14 -23.81
N TYR A 83 5.23 -14.02 -24.03
CA TYR A 83 3.87 -13.65 -24.38
C TYR A 83 2.93 -13.61 -23.16
N ILE A 84 2.19 -12.52 -23.00
CA ILE A 84 1.09 -12.41 -22.06
C ILE A 84 -0.24 -12.40 -22.83
N ILE A 85 -1.29 -12.95 -22.20
CA ILE A 85 -2.64 -12.76 -22.68
C ILE A 85 -3.11 -11.42 -22.14
N SER A 86 -3.02 -10.40 -22.98
CA SER A 86 -3.54 -9.07 -22.70
C SER A 86 -4.14 -8.52 -23.97
N VAL A 87 -5.27 -7.85 -23.84
CA VAL A 87 -5.87 -7.11 -24.95
C VAL A 87 -5.21 -5.74 -25.15
N ASN A 88 -4.37 -5.33 -24.19
CA ASN A 88 -3.66 -4.06 -24.27
C ASN A 88 -2.39 -4.21 -25.13
N PRO A 89 -2.29 -3.53 -26.29
CA PRO A 89 -1.19 -3.66 -27.21
C PRO A 89 0.16 -3.14 -26.67
N ASN A 90 0.18 -2.49 -25.51
CA ASN A 90 1.42 -2.06 -24.87
C ASN A 90 2.18 -3.21 -24.18
N TYR A 91 1.54 -4.38 -24.01
CA TYR A 91 2.12 -5.50 -23.28
C TYR A 91 2.07 -6.79 -24.09
N HIS A 92 3.22 -7.16 -24.60
CA HIS A 92 3.43 -8.44 -25.29
C HIS A 92 4.24 -9.39 -24.42
N TYR A 93 5.01 -8.82 -23.47
CA TYR A 93 5.95 -9.54 -22.64
C TYR A 93 5.83 -9.17 -21.18
N TYR A 94 5.97 -10.13 -20.29
CA TYR A 94 5.98 -9.89 -18.84
C TYR A 94 7.06 -8.90 -18.40
N SER A 95 8.20 -8.87 -19.09
CA SER A 95 9.28 -7.92 -18.83
C SER A 95 8.86 -6.45 -18.97
N GLU A 96 7.90 -6.17 -19.85
CA GLU A 96 7.35 -4.82 -20.04
C GLU A 96 6.51 -4.39 -18.82
N ILE A 97 5.70 -5.31 -18.29
CA ILE A 97 4.94 -5.07 -17.07
C ILE A 97 5.88 -4.82 -15.90
N ILE A 98 6.92 -5.64 -15.73
CA ILE A 98 7.89 -5.48 -14.64
C ILE A 98 8.67 -4.18 -14.76
N ARG A 99 9.03 -3.78 -15.96
CA ARG A 99 9.63 -2.46 -16.20
C ARG A 99 8.71 -1.35 -15.69
N ASP A 100 7.45 -1.41 -16.05
CA ASP A 100 6.48 -0.36 -15.72
C ASP A 100 6.11 -0.36 -14.23
N ILE A 101 6.05 -1.52 -13.57
CA ILE A 101 5.95 -1.61 -12.11
C ILE A 101 7.07 -0.81 -11.43
N LYS A 102 8.32 -1.02 -11.86
CA LYS A 102 9.48 -0.29 -11.30
C LYS A 102 9.38 1.22 -11.50
N ILE A 103 8.86 1.65 -12.66
CA ILE A 103 8.66 3.07 -12.96
C ILE A 103 7.58 3.64 -12.02
N LEU A 104 6.46 2.96 -11.80
CA LEU A 104 5.42 3.38 -10.86
C LEU A 104 5.97 3.49 -9.44
N GLN A 105 6.69 2.48 -8.98
CA GLN A 105 7.30 2.47 -7.65
C GLN A 105 8.33 3.60 -7.49
N ALA A 106 9.11 3.90 -8.52
CA ALA A 106 10.04 5.03 -8.49
C ALA A 106 9.32 6.40 -8.39
N ARG A 107 8.09 6.50 -8.88
CA ARG A 107 7.21 7.68 -8.70
C ARG A 107 6.54 7.72 -7.32
N GLY A 108 6.77 6.73 -6.45
CA GLY A 108 6.16 6.63 -5.13
C GLY A 108 4.76 6.01 -5.12
N ILE A 109 4.33 5.43 -6.22
CA ILE A 109 3.05 4.73 -6.36
C ILE A 109 3.22 3.31 -5.82
N LYS A 110 2.28 2.88 -4.97
CA LYS A 110 2.23 1.51 -4.46
C LYS A 110 1.62 0.60 -5.51
N VAL A 111 2.29 -0.52 -5.81
CA VAL A 111 1.81 -1.50 -6.79
C VAL A 111 1.48 -2.79 -6.08
N LEU A 112 0.22 -3.20 -6.18
CA LEU A 112 -0.32 -4.40 -5.57
C LEU A 112 -0.71 -5.40 -6.68
N MET A 113 -0.67 -6.68 -6.36
CA MET A 113 -1.22 -7.72 -7.23
C MET A 113 -2.60 -8.13 -6.74
N ASN A 114 -3.52 -8.28 -7.68
CA ASN A 114 -4.80 -8.91 -7.43
C ASN A 114 -4.63 -10.40 -7.12
N VAL A 115 -5.36 -10.89 -6.13
CA VAL A 115 -5.48 -12.31 -5.80
C VAL A 115 -6.95 -12.65 -5.75
N ASP A 116 -7.42 -13.29 -6.81
CA ASP A 116 -8.80 -13.69 -6.99
C ASP A 116 -9.19 -14.85 -6.05
N ASP A 117 -10.40 -14.80 -5.50
CA ASP A 117 -10.94 -15.85 -4.65
C ASP A 117 -11.67 -16.92 -5.46
N ALA A 118 -10.93 -17.64 -6.28
CA ALA A 118 -11.52 -18.75 -7.03
C ALA A 118 -12.41 -19.66 -6.17
N PRO A 119 -13.51 -20.21 -6.71
CA PRO A 119 -14.49 -20.98 -5.94
C PRO A 119 -13.89 -22.08 -5.05
N SER A 120 -12.80 -22.67 -5.49
CA SER A 120 -12.13 -23.76 -4.78
C SER A 120 -11.51 -23.35 -3.45
N TRP A 121 -10.95 -22.16 -3.32
CA TRP A 121 -10.38 -21.73 -2.05
C TRP A 121 -11.30 -20.82 -1.23
N SER A 122 -12.43 -20.43 -1.81
CA SER A 122 -13.52 -19.78 -1.08
C SER A 122 -14.49 -20.77 -0.41
N THR A 123 -14.38 -22.05 -0.67
CA THR A 123 -15.26 -23.12 -0.13
C THR A 123 -14.61 -23.90 1.01
N ALA A 124 -15.22 -25.04 1.42
CA ALA A 124 -14.70 -25.89 2.49
C ALA A 124 -13.36 -26.57 2.15
N THR A 125 -13.05 -26.72 0.88
CA THR A 125 -11.80 -27.31 0.39
C THR A 125 -11.05 -26.32 -0.49
N PRO A 126 -10.54 -25.20 0.09
CA PRO A 126 -9.80 -24.22 -0.66
C PRO A 126 -8.57 -24.86 -1.30
N PHE A 127 -8.10 -24.30 -2.42
CA PHE A 127 -6.88 -24.70 -3.14
C PHE A 127 -7.02 -25.80 -4.18
N THR A 128 -8.23 -26.28 -4.45
CA THR A 128 -8.43 -27.31 -5.48
C THR A 128 -8.40 -26.76 -6.91
N THR A 129 -8.63 -25.47 -7.12
CA THR A 129 -8.54 -24.85 -8.47
C THR A 129 -7.12 -24.83 -8.97
N TYR A 130 -6.18 -24.71 -8.07
CA TYR A 130 -4.77 -24.83 -8.39
C TYR A 130 -4.32 -26.28 -8.19
N ASP A 131 -5.04 -27.19 -8.81
CA ASP A 131 -4.90 -28.63 -8.66
C ASP A 131 -3.48 -29.13 -8.87
N SER A 132 -2.73 -28.46 -9.72
CA SER A 132 -1.32 -28.78 -9.94
C SER A 132 -0.45 -28.55 -8.70
N LEU A 133 -0.83 -27.62 -7.82
CA LEU A 133 -0.04 -27.27 -6.64
C LEU A 133 -0.50 -27.96 -5.37
N LYS A 134 -1.78 -28.32 -5.24
CA LYS A 134 -2.38 -28.99 -4.06
C LYS A 134 -1.91 -28.43 -2.72
N LEU A 135 -1.76 -27.10 -2.63
CA LEU A 135 -1.23 -26.42 -1.46
C LEU A 135 -2.33 -26.30 -0.39
N ASN A 136 -1.98 -26.52 0.87
CA ASN A 136 -2.83 -26.11 1.98
C ASN A 136 -2.76 -24.59 2.18
N TYR A 137 -3.67 -24.05 3.00
CA TYR A 137 -3.77 -22.58 3.20
C TYR A 137 -2.48 -21.91 3.67
N LYS A 138 -1.64 -22.59 4.47
CA LYS A 138 -0.34 -22.06 4.92
C LYS A 138 0.68 -22.02 3.78
N GLN A 139 0.72 -23.08 3.00
CA GLN A 139 1.59 -23.18 1.82
C GLN A 139 1.18 -22.16 0.76
N PHE A 140 -0.14 -21.98 0.55
CA PHE A 140 -0.65 -21.01 -0.39
C PHE A 140 -0.33 -19.55 0.03
N ALA A 141 -0.51 -19.22 1.30
CA ALA A 141 -0.12 -17.90 1.83
C ALA A 141 1.38 -17.63 1.65
N LYS A 142 2.23 -18.64 1.92
CA LYS A 142 3.66 -18.54 1.67
C LYS A 142 3.99 -18.39 0.18
N PHE A 143 3.27 -19.10 -0.68
CA PHE A 143 3.41 -19.00 -2.12
C PHE A 143 3.09 -17.57 -2.62
N ILE A 144 1.96 -17.00 -2.19
CA ILE A 144 1.62 -15.60 -2.50
C ILE A 144 2.74 -14.65 -2.04
N LYS A 145 3.26 -14.83 -0.83
CA LYS A 145 4.38 -14.03 -0.30
C LYS A 145 5.60 -14.15 -1.20
N THR A 146 5.96 -15.36 -1.58
CA THR A 146 7.12 -15.59 -2.44
C THR A 146 6.96 -14.92 -3.81
N CYS A 147 5.77 -15.03 -4.42
CA CYS A 147 5.50 -14.38 -5.70
C CYS A 147 5.52 -12.85 -5.59
N ALA A 148 4.72 -12.30 -4.68
CA ALA A 148 4.52 -10.85 -4.58
C ALA A 148 5.77 -10.12 -4.06
N ILE A 149 6.40 -10.64 -3.01
CA ILE A 149 7.49 -9.95 -2.33
C ILE A 149 8.85 -10.38 -2.86
N ASP A 150 9.14 -11.69 -2.82
CA ASP A 150 10.50 -12.17 -3.08
C ASP A 150 10.84 -12.11 -4.58
N SER A 151 9.87 -12.39 -5.46
CA SER A 151 10.08 -12.43 -6.90
C SER A 151 9.76 -11.09 -7.59
N LEU A 152 8.58 -10.54 -7.35
CA LEU A 152 8.10 -9.34 -8.07
C LEU A 152 8.40 -8.03 -7.34
N HIS A 153 8.77 -8.09 -6.06
CA HIS A 153 9.04 -6.91 -5.25
C HIS A 153 7.90 -5.89 -5.21
N LEU A 154 6.66 -6.38 -5.18
CA LEU A 154 5.46 -5.55 -5.08
C LEU A 154 5.32 -4.93 -3.69
N ASP A 155 4.47 -3.93 -3.61
CA ASP A 155 4.16 -3.23 -2.35
C ASP A 155 3.02 -3.90 -1.56
N GLY A 156 2.53 -5.04 -2.02
CA GLY A 156 1.49 -5.83 -1.36
C GLY A 156 0.54 -6.53 -2.31
N ILE A 157 -0.60 -6.90 -1.76
CA ILE A 157 -1.67 -7.59 -2.49
C ILE A 157 -3.04 -6.96 -2.22
N SER A 158 -3.96 -7.17 -3.15
CA SER A 158 -5.38 -6.93 -2.98
C SER A 158 -6.15 -8.20 -3.27
N LEU A 159 -6.93 -8.68 -2.31
CA LEU A 159 -7.84 -9.79 -2.58
C LEU A 159 -9.03 -9.28 -3.39
N ASP A 160 -9.48 -10.11 -4.31
CA ASP A 160 -10.73 -9.95 -5.01
C ASP A 160 -11.71 -11.00 -4.48
N ILE A 161 -12.68 -10.56 -3.67
CA ILE A 161 -13.56 -11.45 -2.91
C ILE A 161 -14.97 -11.37 -3.50
N GLU A 162 -15.31 -12.34 -4.35
CA GLU A 162 -16.60 -12.39 -5.03
C GLU A 162 -17.49 -13.57 -4.64
N HIS A 163 -16.90 -14.63 -4.15
CA HIS A 163 -17.61 -15.91 -3.96
C HIS A 163 -18.26 -16.10 -2.58
N ARG A 164 -18.34 -15.05 -1.76
CA ARG A 164 -19.09 -14.99 -0.47
C ARG A 164 -18.74 -16.10 0.53
N ALA A 165 -17.49 -16.42 0.64
CA ALA A 165 -17.01 -17.50 1.52
C ALA A 165 -17.05 -17.21 3.03
N THR A 166 -17.82 -16.28 3.47
CA THR A 166 -17.78 -15.61 4.79
C THR A 166 -18.06 -16.49 6.00
N GLY A 167 -18.64 -17.64 5.81
CA GLY A 167 -18.84 -18.63 6.89
C GLY A 167 -17.83 -19.76 6.89
N ASN A 168 -16.88 -19.76 5.95
CA ASN A 168 -15.93 -20.84 5.77
C ASN A 168 -14.71 -20.66 6.68
N ALA A 169 -14.54 -21.57 7.64
CA ALA A 169 -13.42 -21.52 8.58
C ALA A 169 -12.05 -21.61 7.88
N ASN A 170 -11.94 -22.38 6.78
CA ASN A 170 -10.70 -22.52 6.02
C ASN A 170 -10.36 -21.22 5.29
N TYR A 171 -11.37 -20.54 4.74
CA TYR A 171 -11.19 -19.24 4.10
C TYR A 171 -10.69 -18.19 5.11
N ILE A 172 -11.32 -18.11 6.27
CA ILE A 172 -10.88 -17.22 7.36
C ILE A 172 -9.45 -17.56 7.82
N ALA A 173 -9.13 -18.86 7.90
CA ALA A 173 -7.77 -19.28 8.25
C ALA A 173 -6.74 -18.86 7.19
N LEU A 174 -7.08 -18.93 5.89
CA LEU A 174 -6.25 -18.41 4.81
C LEU A 174 -6.02 -16.92 4.94
N LEU A 175 -7.07 -16.12 5.14
CA LEU A 175 -6.94 -14.66 5.30
C LEU A 175 -5.98 -14.31 6.46
N LYS A 176 -6.06 -15.03 7.57
CA LYS A 176 -5.17 -14.86 8.73
C LYS A 176 -3.74 -15.29 8.43
N GLU A 177 -3.53 -16.37 7.68
CA GLU A 177 -2.18 -16.81 7.28
C GLU A 177 -1.52 -15.83 6.31
N ILE A 178 -2.26 -15.32 5.32
CA ILE A 178 -1.78 -14.26 4.42
C ILE A 178 -1.40 -13.01 5.23
N GLY A 179 -2.22 -12.65 6.21
CA GLY A 179 -1.98 -11.51 7.09
C GLY A 179 -0.75 -11.60 8.00
N LYS A 180 -0.05 -12.75 8.04
CA LYS A 180 1.27 -12.85 8.66
C LYS A 180 2.38 -12.24 7.82
N TYR A 181 2.16 -12.14 6.52
CA TYR A 181 3.14 -11.62 5.56
C TYR A 181 2.80 -10.21 5.08
N PHE A 182 1.51 -9.85 5.08
CA PHE A 182 1.01 -8.60 4.52
C PHE A 182 0.14 -7.85 5.53
N GLY A 183 0.11 -6.53 5.42
CA GLY A 183 -0.78 -5.66 6.17
C GLY A 183 -0.38 -5.38 7.61
N PRO A 184 -1.30 -4.80 8.40
CA PRO A 184 -1.01 -4.29 9.75
C PRO A 184 -0.60 -5.34 10.77
N ARG A 185 -0.86 -6.62 10.50
CA ARG A 185 -0.52 -7.77 11.38
C ARG A 185 0.68 -8.55 10.87
N SER A 186 1.34 -8.08 9.82
CA SER A 186 2.55 -8.73 9.30
C SER A 186 3.58 -8.95 10.40
N GLN A 187 4.18 -10.13 10.41
CA GLN A 187 5.27 -10.49 11.31
C GLN A 187 6.62 -10.00 10.77
N ASP A 188 6.70 -9.76 9.48
CA ASP A 188 7.83 -9.13 8.84
C ASP A 188 7.76 -7.62 9.08
N SER A 189 8.90 -6.99 9.32
CA SER A 189 9.00 -5.53 9.58
C SER A 189 8.74 -4.69 8.33
N THR A 190 8.17 -5.27 7.32
CA THR A 190 7.89 -4.71 6.00
C THR A 190 6.53 -4.02 5.98
N SER A 191 6.39 -3.03 5.12
CA SER A 191 5.20 -2.19 5.01
C SER A 191 4.29 -2.61 3.85
N GLU A 192 4.31 -3.89 3.47
CA GLU A 192 3.49 -4.40 2.38
C GLU A 192 2.01 -4.35 2.73
N MET A 193 1.23 -3.85 1.79
CA MET A 193 -0.20 -3.66 1.97
C MET A 193 -0.97 -4.97 1.83
N TYR A 194 -2.03 -5.07 2.60
CA TYR A 194 -3.04 -6.12 2.50
C TYR A 194 -4.41 -5.45 2.41
N THR A 195 -5.02 -5.52 1.24
CA THR A 195 -6.31 -4.89 0.96
C THR A 195 -7.29 -5.91 0.40
N ALA A 196 -8.57 -5.58 0.34
CA ALA A 196 -9.56 -6.42 -0.29
C ALA A 196 -10.62 -5.58 -1.01
N ALA A 197 -10.90 -5.92 -2.27
CA ALA A 197 -12.11 -5.55 -2.96
C ALA A 197 -13.16 -6.64 -2.72
N ILE A 198 -14.37 -6.27 -2.32
CA ILE A 198 -15.37 -7.23 -1.86
C ILE A 198 -16.71 -6.99 -2.54
N TYR A 199 -17.19 -8.02 -3.21
CA TYR A 199 -18.50 -8.05 -3.83
C TYR A 199 -19.53 -8.71 -2.92
N ALA A 200 -20.39 -7.92 -2.32
CA ALA A 200 -21.52 -8.42 -1.53
C ALA A 200 -22.84 -8.49 -2.33
N GLY A 201 -22.76 -8.31 -3.65
CA GLY A 201 -23.90 -8.04 -4.51
C GLY A 201 -24.32 -6.58 -4.47
N TYR A 202 -24.78 -6.03 -5.58
CA TYR A 202 -25.17 -4.61 -5.66
C TYR A 202 -26.25 -4.22 -4.66
N TRP A 203 -27.13 -5.15 -4.32
CA TRP A 203 -28.23 -4.96 -3.36
C TRP A 203 -28.05 -5.79 -2.08
N GLY A 204 -26.91 -6.50 -1.98
CA GLY A 204 -26.59 -7.29 -0.80
C GLY A 204 -26.15 -6.42 0.37
N GLN A 205 -26.07 -7.06 1.56
CA GLN A 205 -25.63 -6.42 2.78
C GLN A 205 -24.11 -6.56 2.91
N PRO A 206 -23.31 -5.48 2.80
CA PRO A 206 -21.84 -5.55 2.87
C PRO A 206 -21.34 -6.31 4.10
N ALA A 207 -21.90 -6.02 5.26
CA ALA A 207 -21.53 -6.65 6.53
C ALA A 207 -21.79 -8.16 6.60
N SER A 208 -22.57 -8.72 5.66
CA SER A 208 -22.81 -10.17 5.60
C SER A 208 -21.64 -10.95 5.03
N VAL A 209 -20.70 -10.30 4.35
CA VAL A 209 -19.56 -10.95 3.70
C VAL A 209 -18.46 -11.27 4.73
N ILE A 210 -17.48 -10.45 4.90
CA ILE A 210 -16.43 -10.68 5.92
C ILE A 210 -16.43 -9.64 7.04
N GLY A 211 -17.29 -8.63 6.93
CA GLY A 211 -17.32 -7.51 7.85
C GLY A 211 -17.76 -7.86 9.28
N LYS A 212 -18.42 -8.99 9.49
CA LYS A 212 -18.83 -9.43 10.84
C LYS A 212 -17.67 -9.89 11.71
N SER A 213 -16.52 -10.21 11.13
CA SER A 213 -15.35 -10.67 11.86
C SER A 213 -14.39 -9.51 12.13
N LYS A 214 -14.47 -8.92 13.32
CA LYS A 214 -13.50 -7.92 13.78
C LYS A 214 -12.05 -8.43 13.71
N ASP A 215 -11.86 -9.72 13.93
CA ASP A 215 -10.55 -10.37 13.84
C ASP A 215 -9.96 -10.32 12.45
N VAL A 216 -10.78 -10.51 11.41
CA VAL A 216 -10.32 -10.44 10.02
C VAL A 216 -10.07 -9.00 9.61
N SER A 217 -10.92 -8.07 10.01
CA SER A 217 -10.77 -6.63 9.67
C SER A 217 -9.44 -6.05 10.15
N SER A 218 -8.88 -6.58 11.22
CA SER A 218 -7.59 -6.12 11.76
C SER A 218 -6.40 -6.45 10.86
N TYR A 219 -6.56 -7.38 9.93
CA TYR A 219 -5.49 -7.77 8.98
C TYR A 219 -5.41 -6.86 7.76
N PHE A 220 -6.52 -6.20 7.37
CA PHE A 220 -6.54 -5.34 6.20
C PHE A 220 -6.12 -3.90 6.52
N ASN A 221 -5.41 -3.29 5.60
CA ASN A 221 -5.17 -1.85 5.59
C ASN A 221 -6.48 -1.11 5.30
N PHE A 222 -7.22 -1.57 4.31
CA PHE A 222 -8.55 -1.09 3.97
C PHE A 222 -9.32 -2.10 3.10
N VAL A 223 -10.61 -1.89 3.01
CA VAL A 223 -11.55 -2.68 2.21
C VAL A 223 -12.29 -1.75 1.25
N MET A 224 -12.55 -2.25 0.04
CA MET A 224 -13.23 -1.58 -1.05
C MET A 224 -14.52 -2.30 -1.37
N ASP A 225 -15.66 -1.61 -1.31
CA ASP A 225 -16.96 -2.18 -1.70
C ASP A 225 -17.13 -2.11 -3.22
N MET A 226 -17.38 -3.23 -3.87
CA MET A 226 -17.55 -3.34 -5.31
C MET A 226 -19.00 -3.13 -5.80
N ALA A 227 -19.85 -2.44 -5.07
CA ALA A 227 -21.22 -2.12 -5.51
C ALA A 227 -21.24 -0.85 -6.39
N TYR A 228 -20.55 -0.90 -7.48
CA TYR A 228 -20.16 0.22 -8.34
C TYR A 228 -21.28 1.19 -8.73
N PHE A 229 -22.53 0.70 -8.87
CA PHE A 229 -23.67 1.50 -9.35
C PHE A 229 -24.75 1.70 -8.28
N ASN A 230 -24.51 1.28 -7.05
CA ASN A 230 -25.52 1.40 -6.01
C ASN A 230 -25.60 2.84 -5.50
N SER A 231 -26.76 3.47 -5.73
CA SER A 231 -27.00 4.85 -5.32
C SER A 231 -26.99 5.07 -3.80
N ASP A 232 -27.21 4.01 -3.01
CA ASP A 232 -27.08 4.03 -1.55
C ASP A 232 -25.66 3.74 -1.09
N TYR A 233 -24.67 4.37 -1.71
CA TYR A 233 -23.26 4.22 -1.32
C TYR A 233 -22.99 4.65 0.12
N VAL A 234 -23.77 5.60 0.66
CA VAL A 234 -23.63 6.05 2.05
C VAL A 234 -24.08 4.97 3.03
N GLY A 235 -25.25 4.35 2.80
CA GLY A 235 -25.74 3.26 3.63
C GLY A 235 -24.82 2.05 3.59
N ARG A 236 -24.30 1.71 2.40
CA ARG A 236 -23.31 0.64 2.25
C ARG A 236 -21.99 0.95 2.97
N PHE A 237 -21.49 2.17 2.82
CA PHE A 237 -20.32 2.61 3.55
C PHE A 237 -20.50 2.45 5.06
N ASN A 238 -21.64 2.90 5.61
CA ASN A 238 -21.91 2.82 7.04
C ASN A 238 -21.92 1.36 7.53
N GLN A 239 -22.49 0.44 6.77
CA GLN A 239 -22.48 -0.99 7.13
C GLN A 239 -21.04 -1.55 7.22
N TRP A 240 -20.15 -1.17 6.29
CA TRP A 240 -18.74 -1.51 6.37
C TRP A 240 -18.06 -0.82 7.55
N ALA A 241 -18.29 0.48 7.71
CA ALA A 241 -17.67 1.29 8.75
C ALA A 241 -18.02 0.80 10.17
N ASP A 242 -19.25 0.35 10.38
CA ASP A 242 -19.69 -0.26 11.66
C ASP A 242 -18.94 -1.57 11.95
N SER A 243 -18.49 -2.28 10.92
CA SER A 243 -17.81 -3.57 11.06
C SER A 243 -16.30 -3.45 11.14
N ILE A 244 -15.69 -2.60 10.33
CA ILE A 244 -14.22 -2.52 10.15
C ILE A 244 -13.63 -1.15 10.42
N GLY A 245 -14.46 -0.13 10.64
CA GLY A 245 -14.09 1.26 10.85
C GLY A 245 -14.06 2.09 9.56
N ALA A 246 -14.53 3.34 9.65
CA ALA A 246 -14.62 4.26 8.52
C ALA A 246 -13.26 4.50 7.83
N SER A 247 -12.19 4.67 8.59
CA SER A 247 -10.84 4.89 8.06
C SER A 247 -10.25 3.69 7.29
N LYS A 248 -10.92 2.53 7.34
CA LYS A 248 -10.56 1.32 6.60
C LYS A 248 -11.55 1.01 5.47
N THR A 249 -12.56 1.83 5.28
CA THR A 249 -13.64 1.60 4.31
C THR A 249 -13.56 2.59 3.16
N MET A 250 -13.73 2.12 1.94
CA MET A 250 -14.01 2.96 0.77
C MET A 250 -15.03 2.29 -0.15
N ILE A 251 -15.69 3.09 -0.96
CA ILE A 251 -16.58 2.64 -2.02
C ILE A 251 -15.81 2.63 -3.33
N GLY A 252 -16.01 1.60 -4.12
CA GLY A 252 -15.50 1.50 -5.48
C GLY A 252 -16.47 2.08 -6.48
N VAL A 253 -15.93 2.62 -7.57
CA VAL A 253 -16.65 3.03 -8.77
C VAL A 253 -16.04 2.36 -10.00
N LEU A 254 -16.86 2.13 -11.01
CA LEU A 254 -16.42 1.55 -12.28
C LEU A 254 -16.12 2.68 -13.26
N ASN A 255 -15.03 2.56 -14.00
CA ASN A 255 -14.74 3.45 -15.12
C ASN A 255 -15.67 3.12 -16.31
N ASP A 256 -16.84 3.68 -16.26
CA ASP A 256 -17.85 3.63 -17.31
C ASP A 256 -18.25 5.07 -17.67
N ASP A 257 -18.16 5.43 -18.92
CA ASP A 257 -18.41 6.77 -19.46
C ASP A 257 -19.76 7.38 -19.04
N ASN A 258 -20.71 6.53 -18.70
CA ASN A 258 -22.10 6.95 -18.43
C ASN A 258 -22.31 7.48 -17.02
N ASP A 259 -21.32 7.39 -16.10
CA ASP A 259 -21.56 7.69 -14.69
C ASP A 259 -20.48 8.50 -13.96
N LEU A 260 -19.75 9.34 -14.68
CA LEU A 260 -18.77 10.24 -14.08
C LEU A 260 -19.37 11.12 -12.97
N SER A 261 -20.63 11.59 -13.16
CA SER A 261 -21.31 12.41 -12.17
C SER A 261 -21.58 11.67 -10.86
N PHE A 262 -21.93 10.39 -10.91
CA PHE A 262 -22.07 9.54 -9.74
C PHE A 262 -20.71 9.29 -9.08
N ALA A 263 -19.72 8.88 -9.85
CA ALA A 263 -18.39 8.56 -9.35
C ALA A 263 -17.71 9.74 -8.65
N THR A 264 -17.85 10.95 -9.20
CA THR A 264 -17.33 12.17 -8.56
C THR A 264 -18.06 12.48 -7.25
N LYS A 265 -19.39 12.31 -7.18
CA LYS A 265 -20.14 12.44 -5.91
C LYS A 265 -19.67 11.45 -4.85
N VAL A 266 -19.41 10.19 -5.22
CA VAL A 266 -18.86 9.19 -4.31
C VAL A 266 -17.46 9.60 -3.84
N ALA A 267 -16.63 10.14 -4.72
CA ALA A 267 -15.29 10.62 -4.38
C ALA A 267 -15.34 11.84 -3.43
N GLU A 268 -16.20 12.80 -3.71
CA GLU A 268 -16.38 14.02 -2.91
C GLU A 268 -16.96 13.75 -1.52
N TRP A 269 -17.88 12.81 -1.43
CA TRP A 269 -18.55 12.51 -0.18
C TRP A 269 -17.58 12.03 0.91
N GLN A 270 -17.78 12.49 2.13
CA GLN A 270 -17.03 12.08 3.31
C GLN A 270 -17.97 11.81 4.50
N PRO A 271 -17.71 10.81 5.34
CA PRO A 271 -18.36 10.67 6.63
C PRO A 271 -17.96 11.82 7.56
N ALA A 272 -18.74 12.04 8.62
CA ALA A 272 -18.48 13.14 9.56
C ALA A 272 -17.09 13.03 10.22
N SER A 273 -16.69 11.86 10.66
CA SER A 273 -15.37 11.56 11.27
C SER A 273 -15.35 10.10 11.75
N PRO A 274 -14.23 9.36 11.58
CA PRO A 274 -13.05 9.71 10.80
C PRO A 274 -13.32 9.65 9.29
N PRO A 275 -12.45 10.21 8.44
CA PRO A 275 -12.63 10.16 6.99
C PRO A 275 -12.62 8.71 6.48
N LYS A 276 -13.28 8.47 5.35
CA LYS A 276 -13.18 7.21 4.62
C LYS A 276 -11.74 6.92 4.19
N ALA A 277 -11.41 5.65 3.89
CA ALA A 277 -10.05 5.26 3.50
C ALA A 277 -9.57 5.95 2.20
N GLY A 278 -10.47 6.25 1.29
CA GLY A 278 -10.16 6.84 -0.01
C GLY A 278 -11.25 6.57 -1.04
N ILE A 279 -10.85 6.39 -2.29
CA ILE A 279 -11.71 6.00 -3.42
C ILE A 279 -11.01 4.93 -4.27
N MET A 280 -11.76 3.97 -4.77
CA MET A 280 -11.28 2.98 -5.74
C MET A 280 -11.98 3.18 -7.08
N VAL A 281 -11.22 3.08 -8.17
CA VAL A 281 -11.72 3.04 -9.54
C VAL A 281 -11.34 1.70 -10.17
N TYR A 282 -12.34 0.90 -10.51
CA TYR A 282 -12.15 -0.34 -11.28
C TYR A 282 -11.99 -0.03 -12.76
N ALA A 283 -11.18 -0.83 -13.47
CA ALA A 283 -10.83 -0.63 -14.87
C ALA A 283 -10.39 0.82 -15.20
N ALA A 284 -9.57 1.39 -14.30
CA ALA A 284 -9.16 2.79 -14.37
C ALA A 284 -8.42 3.16 -15.67
N ASN A 285 -7.90 2.15 -16.38
CA ASN A 285 -7.23 2.30 -17.67
C ASN A 285 -8.18 2.37 -18.88
N ASN A 286 -9.49 2.21 -18.69
CA ASN A 286 -10.45 2.34 -19.82
C ASN A 286 -10.49 3.76 -20.35
N LEU A 287 -10.54 4.75 -19.46
CA LEU A 287 -10.56 6.16 -19.83
C LEU A 287 -9.81 7.00 -18.79
N LYS A 288 -8.65 7.51 -19.18
CA LYS A 288 -7.78 8.31 -18.31
C LYS A 288 -8.50 9.53 -17.73
N SER A 289 -9.24 10.27 -18.54
CA SER A 289 -9.96 11.48 -18.12
C SER A 289 -10.98 11.20 -17.03
N TYR A 290 -11.66 10.05 -17.08
CA TYR A 290 -12.58 9.61 -16.04
C TYR A 290 -11.82 9.32 -14.73
N ALA A 291 -10.81 8.47 -14.77
CA ALA A 291 -10.03 8.12 -13.59
C ALA A 291 -9.41 9.34 -12.92
N ASP A 292 -8.80 10.24 -13.71
CA ASP A 292 -8.18 11.47 -13.21
C ASP A 292 -9.23 12.44 -12.62
N SER A 293 -10.43 12.51 -13.19
CA SER A 293 -11.53 13.32 -12.66
C SER A 293 -12.00 12.80 -11.30
N VAL A 294 -12.25 11.50 -11.18
CA VAL A 294 -12.68 10.88 -9.93
C VAL A 294 -11.61 11.07 -8.84
N PHE A 295 -10.34 10.80 -9.15
CA PHE A 295 -9.25 10.98 -8.19
C PHE A 295 -9.02 12.45 -7.79
N SER A 296 -9.29 13.39 -8.70
CA SER A 296 -9.19 14.83 -8.40
C SER A 296 -10.34 15.30 -7.51
N SER A 297 -11.52 14.69 -7.63
CA SER A 297 -12.70 14.97 -6.81
C SER A 297 -12.64 14.39 -5.41
N LEU A 298 -11.68 13.50 -5.11
CA LEU A 298 -11.52 12.98 -3.75
C LEU A 298 -11.23 14.14 -2.78
N VAL A 299 -12.22 14.48 -1.98
CA VAL A 299 -12.03 15.38 -0.85
C VAL A 299 -11.20 14.63 0.19
N VAL A 300 -9.93 14.98 0.26
CA VAL A 300 -9.11 14.62 1.41
C VAL A 300 -9.49 15.64 2.47
N PRO A 301 -10.23 15.27 3.52
CA PRO A 301 -10.47 16.20 4.60
C PRO A 301 -9.09 16.73 4.99
N VAL A 302 -8.91 18.03 4.95
CA VAL A 302 -7.88 18.63 5.76
C VAL A 302 -8.31 18.21 7.16
N THR A 303 -7.95 16.99 7.54
CA THR A 303 -7.70 16.75 8.94
C THR A 303 -6.72 17.90 9.19
N GLN A 304 -7.20 19.02 9.73
CA GLN A 304 -6.37 19.65 10.70
C GLN A 304 -5.76 18.43 11.34
N VAL A 305 -4.44 18.23 11.15
CA VAL A 305 -3.75 17.39 12.07
C VAL A 305 -4.33 17.92 13.36
N ALA A 306 -5.42 17.29 13.80
CA ALA A 306 -5.69 17.27 15.19
C ALA A 306 -4.37 16.66 15.60
N ASP A 307 -3.40 17.55 15.85
CA ASP A 307 -2.44 17.23 16.83
C ASP A 307 -3.30 16.48 17.81
N ASN A 308 -3.17 15.16 17.82
CA ASN A 308 -3.67 14.37 18.93
C ASN A 308 -2.86 14.86 20.11
N LYS A 309 -3.12 16.14 20.48
CA LYS A 309 -2.62 16.79 21.67
C LYS A 309 -3.03 16.01 22.90
N ASN A 310 -3.90 15.01 22.73
CA ASN A 310 -4.39 14.18 23.81
C ASN A 310 -3.78 12.78 23.84
N GLU A 311 -3.10 12.30 22.80
CA GLU A 311 -2.26 11.10 22.92
C GLU A 311 -0.80 11.54 23.03
N MET A 312 -0.30 11.58 24.25
CA MET A 312 1.12 11.82 24.50
C MET A 312 1.93 10.72 23.82
N PRO A 313 3.00 11.07 23.06
CA PRO A 313 3.83 10.07 22.43
C PRO A 313 4.39 9.10 23.47
N SER A 314 4.11 7.82 23.30
CA SER A 314 4.61 6.77 24.21
C SER A 314 6.10 6.47 24.05
N LYS A 315 6.74 6.98 22.98
CA LYS A 315 8.15 6.70 22.64
C LYS A 315 8.88 7.97 22.21
N PHE A 316 10.14 8.06 22.62
CA PHE A 316 11.10 9.03 22.09
C PHE A 316 11.58 8.60 20.70
N LYS A 317 11.39 9.43 19.67
CA LYS A 317 11.70 9.08 18.28
C LYS A 317 12.23 10.28 17.49
N LEU A 318 13.21 10.03 16.63
CA LEU A 318 13.66 10.93 15.57
C LEU A 318 13.38 10.24 14.23
N MET A 319 12.59 10.87 13.38
CA MET A 319 12.27 10.34 12.06
C MET A 319 13.30 10.81 11.04
N GLN A 320 13.45 10.05 9.96
CA GLN A 320 14.26 10.46 8.82
C GLN A 320 13.73 11.79 8.27
N ASN A 321 14.63 12.69 7.93
CA ASN A 321 14.27 13.97 7.29
C ASN A 321 13.68 13.73 5.89
N TYR A 322 12.79 14.63 5.49
CA TYR A 322 12.18 14.58 4.16
C TYR A 322 12.10 16.00 3.54
N PRO A 323 12.50 16.12 2.26
CA PRO A 323 13.17 15.13 1.41
C PRO A 323 14.56 14.73 1.91
N ASN A 324 15.06 13.56 1.49
CA ASN A 324 16.45 13.11 1.66
C ASN A 324 16.83 12.16 0.51
N PRO A 325 17.69 12.49 -0.44
CA PRO A 325 18.47 13.75 -0.48
C PRO A 325 17.62 15.01 -0.57
N PHE A 326 18.18 16.16 -0.17
CA PHE A 326 17.46 17.44 -0.17
C PHE A 326 18.25 18.56 -0.84
N ASN A 327 17.52 19.57 -1.34
CA ASN A 327 18.08 20.79 -1.95
C ASN A 327 17.08 21.95 -1.82
N PRO A 328 17.41 23.08 -1.23
CA PRO A 328 18.38 23.20 -0.15
C PRO A 328 17.78 22.91 1.23
N SER A 329 16.45 22.64 1.32
CA SER A 329 15.72 22.54 2.58
C SER A 329 15.14 21.14 2.82
N THR A 330 15.10 20.75 4.08
CA THR A 330 14.47 19.49 4.51
C THR A 330 13.77 19.65 5.86
N THR A 331 12.76 18.81 6.08
CA THR A 331 11.96 18.78 7.30
C THR A 331 12.35 17.59 8.17
N ILE A 332 12.60 17.84 9.45
CA ILE A 332 12.94 16.84 10.46
C ILE A 332 11.78 16.74 11.44
N LYS A 333 11.18 15.56 11.58
CA LYS A 333 10.09 15.28 12.52
C LYS A 333 10.61 14.46 13.69
N TYR A 334 10.13 14.76 14.90
CA TYR A 334 10.53 14.02 16.10
C TYR A 334 9.43 14.01 17.16
N GLN A 335 9.56 13.08 18.11
CA GLN A 335 8.59 12.85 19.19
C GLN A 335 9.30 12.88 20.52
N ILE A 336 8.71 13.59 21.48
CA ILE A 336 9.16 13.68 22.86
C ILE A 336 8.10 12.99 23.72
N SER A 337 8.48 11.94 24.43
CA SER A 337 7.56 11.13 25.25
C SER A 337 7.43 11.62 26.69
N GLN A 338 8.37 12.44 27.15
CA GLN A 338 8.37 12.98 28.53
C GLN A 338 8.94 14.40 28.52
N ARG A 339 8.41 15.24 29.40
CA ARG A 339 8.91 16.62 29.57
C ARG A 339 10.38 16.60 29.97
N GLY A 340 11.21 17.37 29.27
CA GLY A 340 12.63 17.42 29.55
C GLY A 340 13.37 18.48 28.71
N MET A 341 14.64 18.66 28.99
CA MET A 341 15.53 19.46 28.16
C MET A 341 15.80 18.71 26.85
N VAL A 342 15.49 19.33 25.73
CA VAL A 342 15.62 18.73 24.39
C VAL A 342 16.59 19.57 23.57
N THR A 343 17.53 18.89 22.91
CA THR A 343 18.40 19.50 21.91
C THR A 343 18.29 18.74 20.59
N LEU A 344 18.16 19.50 19.49
CA LEU A 344 18.22 18.98 18.12
C LEU A 344 19.36 19.73 17.41
N LYS A 345 20.42 19.01 17.11
CA LYS A 345 21.65 19.57 16.54
C LYS A 345 22.05 18.89 15.25
N VAL A 346 22.64 19.66 14.35
CA VAL A 346 23.19 19.18 13.07
C VAL A 346 24.71 19.21 13.14
N TYR A 347 25.34 18.14 12.66
CA TYR A 347 26.78 17.94 12.63
C TYR A 347 27.25 17.64 11.20
N ASN A 348 28.49 18.01 10.89
CA ASN A 348 29.19 17.54 9.71
C ASN A 348 29.72 16.12 9.91
N ILE A 349 30.37 15.55 8.88
CA ILE A 349 30.97 14.20 8.94
C ILE A 349 32.18 14.09 9.89
N LEU A 350 32.80 15.22 10.27
CA LEU A 350 33.90 15.28 11.22
C LEU A 350 33.42 15.29 12.67
N GLY A 351 32.10 15.45 12.88
CA GLY A 351 31.49 15.54 14.19
C GLY A 351 31.38 16.96 14.75
N ASP A 352 31.73 17.97 13.95
CA ASP A 352 31.60 19.37 14.37
C ASP A 352 30.11 19.77 14.33
N GLU A 353 29.66 20.43 15.38
CA GLU A 353 28.32 21.03 15.40
C GLU A 353 28.27 22.23 14.46
N ILE A 354 27.37 22.17 13.47
CA ILE A 354 27.19 23.25 12.51
C ILE A 354 25.94 24.10 12.77
N LEU A 355 24.94 23.51 13.44
CA LEU A 355 23.70 24.23 13.74
C LEU A 355 22.94 23.57 14.90
N THR A 356 22.40 24.38 15.79
CA THR A 356 21.40 23.98 16.76
C THR A 356 20.03 24.38 16.29
N LEU A 357 19.18 23.40 15.93
CA LEU A 357 17.80 23.62 15.47
C LEU A 357 16.82 23.80 16.63
N LYS A 358 17.08 23.16 17.77
CA LYS A 358 16.27 23.28 18.98
C LYS A 358 17.16 23.14 20.23
N ASN A 359 16.87 23.96 21.22
CA ASN A 359 17.49 23.87 22.54
C ASN A 359 16.51 24.45 23.57
N GLY A 360 15.99 23.64 24.47
CA GLY A 360 15.04 24.11 25.50
C GLY A 360 14.19 23.00 26.09
N VAL A 361 13.46 23.36 27.14
CA VAL A 361 12.51 22.45 27.78
C VAL A 361 11.29 22.27 26.86
N MET A 362 10.93 21.01 26.61
CA MET A 362 9.77 20.66 25.79
C MET A 362 8.87 19.70 26.52
N ASP A 363 7.57 19.84 26.31
CA ASP A 363 6.55 18.92 26.80
C ASP A 363 6.46 17.66 25.91
N PRO A 364 5.83 16.57 26.36
CA PRO A 364 5.52 15.45 25.48
C PRO A 364 4.72 15.93 24.28
N GLY A 365 5.10 15.47 23.08
CA GLY A 365 4.44 15.94 21.86
C GLY A 365 5.18 15.55 20.57
N TYR A 366 4.57 15.92 19.45
CA TYR A 366 5.11 15.75 18.10
C TYR A 366 5.62 17.11 17.61
N TYR A 367 6.84 17.12 17.10
CA TYR A 367 7.55 18.35 16.73
C TYR A 367 8.15 18.26 15.35
N THR A 368 8.35 19.44 14.74
CA THR A 368 8.95 19.57 13.42
C THR A 368 9.97 20.71 13.44
N SER A 369 11.12 20.51 12.81
CA SER A 369 12.14 21.52 12.55
C SER A 369 12.55 21.48 11.08
N VAL A 370 12.87 22.64 10.51
CA VAL A 370 13.37 22.75 9.14
C VAL A 370 14.87 23.02 9.18
N PHE A 371 15.62 22.27 8.38
CA PHE A 371 17.03 22.55 8.11
C PHE A 371 17.17 23.12 6.70
N ASN A 372 17.75 24.30 6.60
CA ASN A 372 18.10 24.93 5.33
C ASN A 372 19.60 24.84 5.10
N GLY A 373 19.99 24.03 4.12
CA GLY A 373 21.38 23.77 3.74
C GLY A 373 21.98 24.75 2.74
N SER A 374 21.32 25.89 2.40
CA SER A 374 21.78 26.82 1.36
C SER A 374 23.21 27.34 1.58
N HIS A 375 23.64 27.48 2.82
CA HIS A 375 24.98 27.95 3.19
C HIS A 375 26.01 26.86 3.46
N TYR A 376 25.62 25.61 3.31
CA TYR A 376 26.48 24.45 3.58
C TYR A 376 26.85 23.71 2.28
N ALA A 377 27.99 23.04 2.24
CA ALA A 377 28.43 22.26 1.07
C ALA A 377 27.56 21.03 0.86
N SER A 378 27.46 20.55 -0.39
CA SER A 378 26.88 19.24 -0.67
C SER A 378 27.63 18.16 0.12
N GLY A 379 26.89 17.22 0.71
CA GLY A 379 27.50 16.17 1.52
C GLY A 379 26.57 15.58 2.56
N VAL A 380 27.13 14.69 3.38
CA VAL A 380 26.43 14.00 4.46
C VAL A 380 26.47 14.84 5.74
N TYR A 381 25.31 14.98 6.37
CA TYR A 381 25.12 15.61 7.66
C TYR A 381 24.46 14.64 8.63
N ILE A 382 24.71 14.82 9.92
CA ILE A 382 24.14 13.99 10.99
C ILE A 382 23.27 14.89 11.85
N VAL A 383 22.00 14.49 12.06
CA VAL A 383 21.15 15.14 13.07
C VAL A 383 21.13 14.28 14.31
N ARG A 384 21.32 14.91 15.47
CA ARG A 384 21.16 14.28 16.77
C ARG A 384 20.07 14.97 17.56
N LEU A 385 19.07 14.20 17.96
CA LEU A 385 18.07 14.59 18.95
C LEU A 385 18.48 14.00 20.29
N THR A 386 18.56 14.83 21.32
CA THR A 386 18.86 14.41 22.69
C THR A 386 17.77 14.90 23.63
N THR A 387 17.39 14.09 24.61
CA THR A 387 16.51 14.51 25.71
C THR A 387 17.11 14.13 27.05
N VAL A 388 16.97 15.03 28.01
CA VAL A 388 17.33 14.84 29.42
C VAL A 388 16.10 15.16 30.25
N SER A 389 15.51 14.14 30.85
CA SER A 389 14.37 14.29 31.75
C SER A 389 14.80 14.01 33.19
N GLN A 390 14.12 14.63 34.16
CA GLN A 390 14.48 14.53 35.57
C GLN A 390 14.41 13.05 36.04
N GLY A 391 15.50 12.53 36.60
CA GLY A 391 15.58 11.15 37.10
C GLY A 391 15.79 10.06 36.03
N ILE A 392 16.06 10.44 34.76
CA ILE A 392 16.25 9.50 33.65
C ILE A 392 17.58 9.79 32.95
N ASN A 393 18.30 8.74 32.60
CA ASN A 393 19.52 8.87 31.81
C ASN A 393 19.26 9.59 30.48
N PRO A 394 20.20 10.43 30.00
CA PRO A 394 20.08 11.05 28.69
C PRO A 394 19.80 10.04 27.58
N ASN A 395 18.79 10.31 26.76
CA ASN A 395 18.47 9.50 25.61
C ASN A 395 18.75 10.26 24.32
N PHE A 396 19.29 9.62 23.31
CA PHE A 396 19.55 10.25 22.03
C PHE A 396 19.22 9.35 20.85
N LYS A 397 18.92 9.98 19.72
CA LYS A 397 18.73 9.36 18.40
C LYS A 397 19.47 10.16 17.34
N THR A 398 19.95 9.49 16.31
CA THR A 398 20.65 10.12 15.18
C THR A 398 20.08 9.65 13.86
N ILE A 399 20.08 10.54 12.87
CA ILE A 399 19.80 10.23 11.46
C ILE A 399 20.87 10.85 10.56
N LYS A 400 21.01 10.30 9.34
CA LYS A 400 21.86 10.87 8.28
C LYS A 400 21.00 11.63 7.29
N MET A 401 21.50 12.81 6.88
CA MET A 401 20.89 13.63 5.82
C MET A 401 21.89 13.81 4.68
N LEU A 402 21.42 13.81 3.44
CA LEU A 402 22.26 14.07 2.26
C LEU A 402 21.80 15.35 1.57
N LEU A 403 22.64 16.37 1.59
CA LEU A 403 22.46 17.62 0.85
C LEU A 403 23.08 17.48 -0.53
N LEU A 404 22.28 17.74 -1.56
CA LEU A 404 22.73 17.83 -2.95
C LEU A 404 22.39 19.22 -3.49
N LYS A 405 23.37 19.92 -3.99
CA LYS A 405 23.21 21.21 -4.68
C LYS A 405 23.41 21.02 -6.17
#